data_ea1d900716c13cb529b0ee0885642842
#
_entry.id   ea1d900716c13cb529b0ee0885642842
#
_cell.length_a   1.000
_cell.length_b   1.000
_cell.length_c   1.000
_cell.angle_alpha   90.00
_cell.angle_beta   90.00
_cell.angle_gamma   90.00
#
_symmetry.space_group_name_H-M   'P 1'
#
loop_
_entity.id
_entity.type
_entity.pdbx_description
1 polymer ?
#
loop_
_entity_poly.entity_id
_entity_poly.type
_entity_poly.pdbx_seq_one_letter_code
_entity_poly.pdbx_strand_id
1 'polypeptide(L)'
;MKLLEGKVALVTGAGRGIGKAIALRYAQEGADVAFTDLAINEAVEETTKELEAMGVKAKAYASNAANFDETHEVVKQVVEDFGRIDVLVNNAGITKDGLMMRMSEAQWDAVINVNLKSAFNFIHAVTPIMAKQRGGSIINMSSVVGVSGNAGQCNYSASKAGMIGLAKSI
;
A
#
# COMPACT_ATOMS: atom_id res chain seq x y z
N MET A 1 19.01 -13.28 13.70
CA MET A 1 17.73 -13.03 14.36
C MET A 1 16.86 -12.28 13.39
N LYS A 2 15.69 -12.79 13.05
CA LYS A 2 14.75 -12.15 12.14
C LYS A 2 13.87 -11.20 12.94
N LEU A 3 13.77 -9.95 12.51
CA LEU A 3 13.07 -8.89 13.26
C LEU A 3 11.54 -8.99 13.20
N LEU A 4 11.01 -9.65 12.16
CA LEU A 4 9.57 -9.71 11.87
C LEU A 4 9.03 -11.14 11.88
N GLU A 5 9.73 -12.08 12.52
CA GLU A 5 9.27 -13.46 12.62
C GLU A 5 7.89 -13.53 13.32
N GLY A 6 6.94 -14.26 12.72
CA GLY A 6 5.56 -14.36 13.21
C GLY A 6 4.68 -13.12 12.98
N LYS A 7 5.16 -12.14 12.21
CA LYS A 7 4.40 -10.95 11.80
C LYS A 7 3.84 -11.12 10.39
N VAL A 8 2.73 -10.45 10.12
CA VAL A 8 2.10 -10.39 8.80
C VAL A 8 2.13 -8.95 8.30
N ALA A 9 2.72 -8.74 7.14
CA ALA A 9 2.76 -7.45 6.46
C ALA A 9 1.82 -7.44 5.27
N LEU A 10 1.00 -6.39 5.16
CA LEU A 10 0.20 -6.08 3.98
C LEU A 10 0.82 -4.89 3.24
N VAL A 11 1.26 -5.10 1.99
CA VAL A 11 1.92 -4.06 1.18
C VAL A 11 1.09 -3.79 -0.08
N THR A 12 0.69 -2.54 -0.29
CA THR A 12 -0.11 -2.18 -1.47
C THR A 12 0.77 -1.79 -2.66
N GLY A 13 0.39 -2.21 -3.88
CA GLY A 13 1.14 -1.92 -5.10
C GLY A 13 2.53 -2.59 -5.10
N ALA A 14 2.62 -3.85 -4.68
CA ALA A 14 3.89 -4.52 -4.47
C ALA A 14 4.26 -5.55 -5.56
N GLY A 15 3.56 -5.58 -6.68
CA GLY A 15 3.95 -6.42 -7.81
C GLY A 15 5.29 -6.00 -8.45
N ARG A 16 5.76 -4.78 -8.20
CA ARG A 16 7.02 -4.25 -8.75
C ARG A 16 7.56 -3.07 -7.93
N GLY A 17 8.75 -2.60 -8.30
CA GLY A 17 9.34 -1.35 -7.82
C GLY A 17 9.55 -1.31 -6.30
N ILE A 18 9.26 -0.17 -5.69
CA ILE A 18 9.47 0.07 -4.25
C ILE A 18 8.64 -0.87 -3.39
N GLY A 19 7.38 -1.09 -3.74
CA GLY A 19 6.52 -2.02 -3.00
C GLY A 19 7.06 -3.45 -2.98
N LYS A 20 7.53 -3.96 -4.13
CA LYS A 20 8.21 -5.26 -4.22
C LYS A 20 9.46 -5.31 -3.34
N ALA A 21 10.31 -4.28 -3.40
CA ALA A 21 11.52 -4.22 -2.58
C ALA A 21 11.21 -4.24 -1.07
N ILE A 22 10.15 -3.54 -0.65
CA ILE A 22 9.67 -3.56 0.75
C ILE A 22 9.18 -4.96 1.12
N ALA A 23 8.35 -5.58 0.28
CA ALA A 23 7.83 -6.93 0.49
C ALA A 23 8.96 -7.96 0.65
N LEU A 24 9.94 -7.95 -0.25
CA LEU A 24 11.13 -8.80 -0.19
C LEU A 24 11.95 -8.56 1.08
N ARG A 25 12.14 -7.30 1.48
CA ARG A 25 12.85 -6.99 2.71
C ARG A 25 12.12 -7.50 3.95
N TYR A 26 10.82 -7.39 4.01
CA TYR A 26 10.02 -7.93 5.11
C TYR A 26 10.10 -9.46 5.18
N ALA A 27 10.03 -10.14 4.04
CA ALA A 27 10.22 -11.59 3.98
C ALA A 27 11.62 -12.04 4.46
N GLN A 28 12.68 -11.30 4.11
CA GLN A 28 14.04 -11.53 4.62
C GLN A 28 14.10 -11.44 6.15
N GLU A 29 13.32 -10.52 6.74
CA GLU A 29 13.19 -10.38 8.19
C GLU A 29 12.16 -11.34 8.83
N GLY A 30 11.61 -12.27 8.03
CA GLY A 30 10.77 -13.35 8.51
C GLY A 30 9.28 -13.06 8.60
N ALA A 31 8.81 -11.93 8.06
CA ALA A 31 7.37 -11.68 7.97
C ALA A 31 6.72 -12.54 6.88
N ASP A 32 5.52 -13.01 7.15
CA ASP A 32 4.60 -13.44 6.10
C ASP A 32 4.08 -12.20 5.36
N VAL A 33 3.92 -12.31 4.04
CA VAL A 33 3.61 -11.15 3.21
C VAL A 33 2.35 -11.36 2.39
N ALA A 34 1.34 -10.56 2.70
CA ALA A 34 0.20 -10.30 1.82
C ALA A 34 0.50 -9.04 1.00
N PHE A 35 0.19 -9.02 -0.27
CA PHE A 35 0.34 -7.81 -1.04
C PHE A 35 -0.75 -7.66 -2.11
N THR A 36 -1.01 -6.41 -2.51
CA THR A 36 -2.02 -6.12 -3.53
C THR A 36 -1.39 -5.49 -4.76
N ASP A 37 -1.99 -5.73 -5.90
CA ASP A 37 -1.79 -4.98 -7.13
C ASP A 37 -3.11 -4.88 -7.89
N LEU A 38 -3.18 -4.05 -8.93
CA LEU A 38 -4.41 -3.85 -9.70
C LEU A 38 -4.90 -5.13 -10.38
N ALA A 39 -3.96 -5.97 -10.80
CA ALA A 39 -4.25 -7.26 -11.44
C ALA A 39 -3.15 -8.27 -11.13
N ILE A 40 -3.51 -9.55 -11.11
CA ILE A 40 -2.53 -10.65 -11.05
C ILE A 40 -1.98 -10.86 -12.45
N ASN A 41 -0.73 -10.46 -12.64
CA ASN A 41 0.01 -10.61 -13.90
C ASN A 41 1.34 -11.32 -13.64
N GLU A 42 2.14 -11.54 -14.68
CA GLU A 42 3.42 -12.25 -14.59
C GLU A 42 4.37 -11.63 -13.53
N ALA A 43 4.47 -10.31 -13.45
CA ALA A 43 5.32 -9.62 -12.46
C ALA A 43 4.85 -9.88 -11.02
N VAL A 44 3.54 -9.94 -10.79
CA VAL A 44 2.95 -10.25 -9.48
C VAL A 44 3.18 -11.71 -9.11
N GLU A 45 3.04 -12.63 -10.07
CA GLU A 45 3.32 -14.06 -9.86
C GLU A 45 4.81 -14.31 -9.58
N GLU A 46 5.71 -13.64 -10.29
CA GLU A 46 7.16 -13.70 -10.05
C GLU A 46 7.49 -13.20 -8.64
N THR A 47 6.94 -12.05 -8.23
CA THR A 47 7.12 -11.52 -6.88
C THR A 47 6.64 -12.50 -5.81
N THR A 48 5.50 -13.15 -6.03
CA THR A 48 4.98 -14.18 -5.10
C THR A 48 5.96 -15.34 -4.96
N LYS A 49 6.47 -15.87 -6.08
CA LYS A 49 7.46 -16.96 -6.07
C LYS A 49 8.76 -16.58 -5.37
N GLU A 50 9.25 -15.35 -5.59
CA GLU A 50 10.45 -14.86 -4.90
C GLU A 50 10.26 -14.79 -3.38
N LEU A 51 9.09 -14.33 -2.92
CA LEU A 51 8.75 -14.29 -1.50
C LEU A 51 8.65 -15.70 -0.89
N GLU A 52 7.95 -16.61 -1.56
CA GLU A 52 7.83 -18.01 -1.12
C GLU A 52 9.18 -18.73 -1.04
N ALA A 53 10.08 -18.44 -1.99
CA ALA A 53 11.45 -18.96 -1.99
C ALA A 53 12.29 -18.55 -0.76
N MET A 54 11.89 -17.49 -0.05
CA MET A 54 12.48 -17.07 1.22
C MET A 54 11.95 -17.84 2.44
N GLY A 55 11.01 -18.78 2.23
CA GLY A 55 10.46 -19.63 3.26
C GLY A 55 9.37 -18.99 4.12
N VAL A 56 8.77 -17.90 3.66
CA VAL A 56 7.62 -17.25 4.28
C VAL A 56 6.34 -17.55 3.50
N LYS A 57 5.20 -17.41 4.16
CA LYS A 57 3.91 -17.44 3.47
C LYS A 57 3.74 -16.14 2.68
N ALA A 58 3.42 -16.25 1.39
CA ALA A 58 3.17 -15.10 0.54
C ALA A 58 1.89 -15.29 -0.27
N LYS A 59 1.11 -14.21 -0.44
CA LYS A 59 -0.08 -14.23 -1.30
C LYS A 59 -0.35 -12.85 -1.88
N ALA A 60 -0.60 -12.82 -3.19
CA ALA A 60 -1.04 -11.64 -3.92
C ALA A 60 -2.56 -11.59 -4.04
N TYR A 61 -3.11 -10.38 -4.02
CA TYR A 61 -4.53 -10.12 -4.21
C TYR A 61 -4.72 -9.05 -5.27
N ALA A 62 -5.61 -9.29 -6.23
CA ALA A 62 -6.05 -8.28 -7.17
C ALA A 62 -7.00 -7.31 -6.46
N SER A 63 -6.72 -6.02 -6.51
CA SER A 63 -7.57 -4.99 -5.89
C SER A 63 -7.33 -3.63 -6.51
N ASN A 64 -8.40 -2.95 -6.88
CA ASN A 64 -8.34 -1.53 -7.13
C ASN A 64 -8.34 -0.79 -5.78
N ALA A 65 -7.16 -0.36 -5.35
CA ALA A 65 -6.97 0.31 -4.06
C ALA A 65 -7.84 1.58 -3.89
N ALA A 66 -8.26 2.22 -4.98
CA ALA A 66 -9.16 3.37 -4.96
C ALA A 66 -10.64 2.99 -4.72
N ASN A 67 -10.99 1.69 -4.81
CA ASN A 67 -12.33 1.19 -4.54
C ASN A 67 -12.44 0.80 -3.07
N PHE A 68 -13.38 1.43 -2.36
CA PHE A 68 -13.56 1.22 -0.92
C PHE A 68 -14.00 -0.21 -0.59
N ASP A 69 -15.00 -0.73 -1.30
CA ASP A 69 -15.57 -2.06 -1.02
C ASP A 69 -14.59 -3.18 -1.38
N GLU A 70 -13.92 -3.08 -2.53
CA GLU A 70 -12.87 -4.05 -2.91
C GLU A 70 -11.74 -4.10 -1.87
N THR A 71 -11.34 -2.94 -1.35
CA THR A 71 -10.29 -2.86 -0.33
C THR A 71 -10.71 -3.57 0.95
N HIS A 72 -11.95 -3.38 1.41
CA HIS A 72 -12.46 -4.04 2.60
C HIS A 72 -12.56 -5.54 2.42
N GLU A 73 -13.01 -6.00 1.25
CA GLU A 73 -13.08 -7.43 0.94
C GLU A 73 -11.67 -8.07 0.91
N VAL A 74 -10.70 -7.40 0.28
CA VAL A 74 -9.32 -7.90 0.26
C VAL A 74 -8.72 -7.97 1.67
N VAL A 75 -8.91 -6.95 2.51
CA VAL A 75 -8.41 -6.97 3.90
C VAL A 75 -9.04 -8.12 4.69
N LYS A 76 -10.34 -8.40 4.47
CA LYS A 76 -11.02 -9.56 5.08
C LYS A 76 -10.38 -10.86 4.61
N GLN A 77 -10.13 -11.04 3.31
CA GLN A 77 -9.46 -12.23 2.77
C GLN A 77 -8.04 -12.40 3.34
N VAL A 78 -7.29 -11.31 3.50
CA VAL A 78 -5.97 -11.37 4.15
C VAL A 78 -6.08 -11.88 5.58
N VAL A 79 -7.06 -11.43 6.35
CA VAL A 79 -7.28 -11.94 7.72
C VAL A 79 -7.70 -13.40 7.72
N GLU A 80 -8.54 -13.83 6.79
CA GLU A 80 -8.92 -15.24 6.64
C GLU A 80 -7.71 -16.13 6.31
N ASP A 81 -6.83 -15.67 5.42
CA ASP A 81 -5.67 -16.43 4.99
C ASP A 81 -4.50 -16.41 6.01
N PHE A 82 -4.24 -15.27 6.65
CA PHE A 82 -3.06 -15.07 7.50
C PHE A 82 -3.37 -14.96 9.00
N GLY A 83 -4.63 -14.76 9.36
CA GLY A 83 -5.09 -14.68 10.76
C GLY A 83 -4.86 -13.31 11.44
N ARG A 84 -3.98 -12.46 10.89
CA ARG A 84 -3.61 -11.16 11.47
C ARG A 84 -3.04 -10.21 10.43
N ILE A 85 -2.93 -8.93 10.78
CA ILE A 85 -2.17 -7.92 10.04
C ILE A 85 -1.41 -7.08 11.07
N ASP A 86 -0.08 -7.15 11.05
CA ASP A 86 0.79 -6.40 11.98
C ASP A 86 1.34 -5.12 11.36
N VAL A 87 1.55 -5.14 10.05
CA VAL A 87 2.09 -3.99 9.32
C VAL A 87 1.25 -3.75 8.08
N LEU A 88 0.83 -2.49 7.89
CA LEU A 88 0.26 -2.01 6.63
C LEU A 88 1.23 -1.01 6.00
N VAL A 89 1.58 -1.22 4.73
CA VAL A 89 2.35 -0.26 3.93
C VAL A 89 1.49 0.26 2.79
N ASN A 90 1.06 1.49 2.88
CA ASN A 90 0.36 2.21 1.82
C ASN A 90 1.38 2.76 0.82
N ASN A 91 1.75 1.92 -0.17
CA ASN A 91 2.72 2.23 -1.20
C ASN A 91 2.08 2.48 -2.58
N ALA A 92 0.90 1.92 -2.85
CA ALA A 92 0.22 2.12 -4.13
C ALA A 92 0.15 3.61 -4.51
N GLY A 93 0.54 3.94 -5.73
CA GLY A 93 0.55 5.31 -6.19
C GLY A 93 0.89 5.44 -7.67
N ILE A 94 0.42 6.51 -8.26
CA ILE A 94 0.65 6.89 -9.66
C ILE A 94 1.01 8.37 -9.76
N THR A 95 1.56 8.76 -10.90
CA THR A 95 1.73 10.15 -11.32
C THR A 95 0.92 10.42 -12.60
N LYS A 96 0.39 11.61 -12.73
CA LYS A 96 -0.25 12.15 -13.94
C LYS A 96 0.13 13.62 -14.03
N ASP A 97 1.40 13.85 -14.36
CA ASP A 97 2.00 15.18 -14.34
C ASP A 97 1.46 16.08 -15.45
N GLY A 98 1.40 17.36 -15.19
CA GLY A 98 0.96 18.38 -16.13
C GLY A 98 0.91 19.77 -15.48
N LEU A 99 1.08 20.82 -16.28
CA LEU A 99 0.93 22.21 -15.79
C LEU A 99 -0.48 22.40 -15.23
N MET A 100 -0.60 23.10 -14.11
CA MET A 100 -1.89 23.33 -13.42
C MET A 100 -2.99 23.80 -14.38
N MET A 101 -2.68 24.75 -15.24
CA MET A 101 -3.65 25.30 -16.20
C MET A 101 -4.11 24.33 -17.29
N ARG A 102 -3.42 23.19 -17.47
CA ARG A 102 -3.71 22.17 -18.49
C ARG A 102 -4.09 20.84 -17.87
N MET A 103 -3.99 20.70 -16.55
CA MET A 103 -4.35 19.47 -15.84
C MET A 103 -5.85 19.25 -15.92
N SER A 104 -6.27 18.11 -16.42
CA SER A 104 -7.69 17.74 -16.43
C SER A 104 -8.16 17.28 -15.06
N GLU A 105 -9.45 17.43 -14.79
CA GLU A 105 -10.10 16.88 -13.59
C GLU A 105 -9.82 15.37 -13.46
N ALA A 106 -9.89 14.61 -14.56
CA ALA A 106 -9.59 13.19 -14.57
C ALA A 106 -8.14 12.86 -14.15
N GLN A 107 -7.16 13.69 -14.52
CA GLN A 107 -5.77 13.52 -14.05
C GLN A 107 -5.64 13.81 -12.56
N TRP A 108 -6.32 14.83 -12.06
CA TRP A 108 -6.39 15.15 -10.65
C TRP A 108 -7.02 14.01 -9.85
N ASP A 109 -8.24 13.62 -10.22
CA ASP A 109 -9.00 12.58 -9.52
C ASP A 109 -8.28 11.24 -9.50
N ALA A 110 -7.67 10.84 -10.62
CA ALA A 110 -6.92 9.59 -10.69
C ALA A 110 -5.79 9.55 -9.65
N VAL A 111 -5.01 10.64 -9.52
CA VAL A 111 -3.89 10.70 -8.58
C VAL A 111 -4.40 10.76 -7.13
N ILE A 112 -5.39 11.59 -6.83
CA ILE A 112 -5.96 11.68 -5.48
C ILE A 112 -6.57 10.34 -5.05
N ASN A 113 -7.33 9.70 -5.94
CA ASN A 113 -7.98 8.42 -5.63
C ASN A 113 -6.97 7.29 -5.41
N VAL A 114 -5.96 7.17 -6.27
CA VAL A 114 -4.99 6.08 -6.15
C VAL A 114 -3.96 6.33 -5.04
N ASN A 115 -3.50 7.58 -4.85
CA ASN A 115 -2.42 7.86 -3.90
C ASN A 115 -2.92 8.12 -2.48
N LEU A 116 -4.04 8.83 -2.31
CA LEU A 116 -4.51 9.28 -1.00
C LEU A 116 -5.75 8.52 -0.52
N LYS A 117 -6.80 8.45 -1.35
CA LYS A 117 -8.02 7.74 -0.97
C LYS A 117 -7.75 6.24 -0.75
N SER A 118 -6.85 5.63 -1.53
CA SER A 118 -6.45 4.24 -1.31
C SER A 118 -5.90 4.01 0.09
N ALA A 119 -5.04 4.90 0.57
CA ALA A 119 -4.49 4.82 1.93
C ALA A 119 -5.60 4.93 2.98
N PHE A 120 -6.54 5.87 2.80
CA PHE A 120 -7.72 5.95 3.65
C PHE A 120 -8.51 4.63 3.65
N ASN A 121 -8.76 4.04 2.48
CA ASN A 121 -9.52 2.79 2.37
C ASN A 121 -8.85 1.65 3.16
N PHE A 122 -7.54 1.44 2.96
CA PHE A 122 -6.80 0.39 3.67
C PHE A 122 -6.69 0.66 5.17
N ILE A 123 -6.41 1.89 5.58
CA ILE A 123 -6.35 2.29 6.99
C ILE A 123 -7.70 2.03 7.66
N HIS A 124 -8.79 2.45 7.03
CA HIS A 124 -10.14 2.24 7.53
C HIS A 124 -10.45 0.74 7.74
N ALA A 125 -10.06 -0.10 6.78
CA ALA A 125 -10.29 -1.54 6.87
C ALA A 125 -9.40 -2.24 7.91
N VAL A 126 -8.15 -1.80 8.06
CA VAL A 126 -7.14 -2.46 8.93
C VAL A 126 -7.23 -1.98 10.38
N THR A 127 -7.58 -0.73 10.63
CA THR A 127 -7.60 -0.15 11.98
C THR A 127 -8.41 -0.95 13.00
N PRO A 128 -9.64 -1.43 12.71
CA PRO A 128 -10.38 -2.26 13.67
C PRO A 128 -9.67 -3.57 14.03
N ILE A 129 -8.94 -4.15 13.06
CA ILE A 129 -8.18 -5.39 13.23
C ILE A 129 -7.01 -5.14 14.18
N MET A 130 -6.21 -4.11 13.90
CA MET A 130 -5.06 -3.73 14.73
C MET A 130 -5.48 -3.29 16.14
N ALA A 131 -6.62 -2.58 16.26
CA ALA A 131 -7.19 -2.20 17.57
C ALA A 131 -7.56 -3.44 18.39
N LYS A 132 -8.20 -4.44 17.79
CA LYS A 132 -8.52 -5.72 18.45
C LYS A 132 -7.25 -6.50 18.83
N GLN A 133 -6.22 -6.46 17.99
CA GLN A 133 -4.91 -7.06 18.26
C GLN A 133 -4.11 -6.31 19.34
N ARG A 134 -4.51 -5.09 19.69
CA ARG A 134 -3.80 -4.15 20.56
C ARG A 134 -2.37 -3.85 20.07
N GLY A 135 -2.20 -3.77 18.76
CA GLY A 135 -0.90 -3.47 18.15
C GLY A 135 -0.95 -3.56 16.65
N GLY A 136 -0.05 -2.83 16.03
CA GLY A 136 0.13 -2.75 14.58
C GLY A 136 0.96 -1.51 14.22
N SER A 137 1.41 -1.46 12.98
CA SER A 137 2.15 -0.33 12.43
C SER A 137 1.61 0.00 11.04
N ILE A 138 1.34 1.28 10.80
CA ILE A 138 0.87 1.79 9.51
C ILE A 138 1.93 2.72 8.95
N ILE A 139 2.41 2.40 7.75
CA ILE A 139 3.44 3.16 7.04
C ILE A 139 2.82 3.76 5.78
N ASN A 140 2.83 5.07 5.69
CA ASN A 140 2.31 5.81 4.55
C ASN A 140 3.48 6.35 3.71
N MET A 141 3.56 5.92 2.44
CA MET A 141 4.61 6.37 1.52
C MET A 141 4.28 7.77 0.99
N SER A 142 4.90 8.78 1.60
CA SER A 142 4.83 10.17 1.13
C SER A 142 5.95 10.46 0.12
N SER A 143 6.25 11.71 -0.11
CA SER A 143 7.31 12.19 -1.02
C SER A 143 7.83 13.54 -0.55
N VAL A 144 9.06 13.86 -0.91
CA VAL A 144 9.62 15.21 -0.69
C VAL A 144 8.77 16.29 -1.35
N VAL A 145 8.16 16.00 -2.51
CA VAL A 145 7.27 16.96 -3.18
C VAL A 145 5.94 17.19 -2.45
N GLY A 146 5.58 16.31 -1.52
CA GLY A 146 4.46 16.55 -0.59
C GLY A 146 4.77 17.64 0.44
N VAL A 147 6.04 17.98 0.63
CA VAL A 147 6.50 19.04 1.54
C VAL A 147 6.88 20.29 0.77
N SER A 148 7.70 20.13 -0.28
CA SER A 148 8.27 21.25 -1.05
C SER A 148 7.42 21.68 -2.25
N GLY A 149 6.51 20.83 -2.73
CA GLY A 149 5.88 21.01 -4.03
C GLY A 149 6.84 20.75 -5.19
N ASN A 150 6.29 20.66 -6.41
CA ASN A 150 7.05 20.62 -7.65
C ASN A 150 6.16 21.11 -8.80
N ALA A 151 6.73 21.92 -9.70
CA ALA A 151 6.02 22.39 -10.89
C ALA A 151 5.55 21.20 -11.74
N GLY A 152 4.29 21.24 -12.18
CA GLY A 152 3.69 20.15 -12.97
C GLY A 152 3.18 18.95 -12.14
N GLN A 153 3.32 18.96 -10.82
CA GLN A 153 2.90 17.86 -9.94
C GLN A 153 1.91 18.31 -8.85
N CYS A 154 1.04 19.26 -9.12
CA CYS A 154 0.13 19.77 -8.09
C CYS A 154 -0.80 18.68 -7.53
N ASN A 155 -1.31 17.74 -8.34
CA ASN A 155 -2.10 16.59 -7.91
C ASN A 155 -1.26 15.61 -7.07
N TYR A 156 -0.08 15.24 -7.53
CA TYR A 156 0.82 14.33 -6.84
C TYR A 156 1.31 14.92 -5.51
N SER A 157 1.77 16.18 -5.52
CA SER A 157 2.20 16.89 -4.30
C SER A 157 1.06 16.99 -3.28
N ALA A 158 -0.15 17.34 -3.71
CA ALA A 158 -1.32 17.39 -2.85
C ALA A 158 -1.63 16.02 -2.24
N SER A 159 -1.59 14.94 -3.05
CA SER A 159 -1.82 13.59 -2.55
C SER A 159 -0.79 13.16 -1.50
N LYS A 160 0.49 13.48 -1.72
CA LYS A 160 1.59 13.11 -0.81
C LYS A 160 1.65 13.98 0.44
N ALA A 161 1.24 15.25 0.36
CA ALA A 161 1.00 16.10 1.53
C ALA A 161 -0.19 15.58 2.37
N GLY A 162 -1.27 15.14 1.70
CA GLY A 162 -2.41 14.51 2.36
C GLY A 162 -2.04 13.25 3.15
N MET A 163 -1.09 12.45 2.64
CA MET A 163 -0.57 11.27 3.36
C MET A 163 0.08 11.65 4.71
N ILE A 164 0.77 12.79 4.78
CA ILE A 164 1.39 13.28 6.03
C ILE A 164 0.29 13.69 7.02
N GLY A 165 -0.71 14.44 6.56
CA GLY A 165 -1.85 14.83 7.39
C GLY A 165 -2.64 13.63 7.91
N LEU A 166 -2.90 12.66 7.03
CA LEU A 166 -3.61 11.43 7.38
C LEU A 166 -2.84 10.66 8.47
N ALA A 167 -1.52 10.47 8.31
CA ALA A 167 -0.70 9.74 9.27
C ALA A 167 -0.67 10.37 10.67
N LYS A 168 -0.83 11.71 10.76
CA LYS A 168 -0.85 12.43 12.04
C LYS A 168 -2.20 12.39 12.76
N SER A 169 -3.23 11.89 12.07
CA SER A 169 -4.63 11.96 12.54
C SER A 169 -5.20 10.60 12.95
N ILE A 170 -4.42 9.52 12.84
CA ILE A 170 -4.81 8.14 13.13
C ILE A 170 -4.05 7.52 14.29
#